data_a2fdc7d7660a9bd079613974c94ea5c3
#
_entry.id   a2fdc7d7660a9bd079613974c94ea5c3
#
_cell.length_a   1.000
_cell.length_b   1.000
_cell.length_c   1.000
_cell.angle_alpha   90.00
_cell.angle_beta   90.00
_cell.angle_gamma   90.00
#
_symmetry.space_group_name_H-M   'P 1'
#
loop_
_entity.id
_entity.type
_entity.pdbx_description
1 polymer ?
#
loop_
_entity_poly.entity_id
_entity_poly.type
_entity_poly.pdbx_seq_one_letter_code
_entity_poly.pdbx_strand_id
1 'polypeptide(L)'
;AVHTPRKTVTARTVAQRSYLDLLRRHEVVFSVGPAGTGKTYLAVAVGLSMLRQGRVKRIVLTRPAVEAGERLGFLPGDMAEKINPYLRPLYDALYDMLPQPKVAAMLEAGSIEIAPLAFMRGRTLNEAFMILDEAQNTTREQMKMFLTRMGLGSRMVVAGDMTQVDLPMPSGDARSRSGLVHAMHILKNVPGLAIHHFTKADVVRHPLVGAIVTAYDHANTDSEKS
;
A
#
# COMPACT_ATOMS: atom_id res chain seq x y z
N ALA A 1 20.28 -0.21 0.01
CA ALA A 1 19.86 -1.57 0.34
C ALA A 1 19.15 -1.59 1.69
N VAL A 2 18.18 -2.48 1.82
CA VAL A 2 17.47 -2.76 3.06
C VAL A 2 17.62 -4.25 3.36
N HIS A 3 18.19 -4.59 4.51
CA HIS A 3 18.41 -5.98 4.90
C HIS A 3 17.20 -6.55 5.61
N THR A 4 16.68 -7.65 5.11
CA THR A 4 15.65 -8.45 5.74
C THR A 4 16.18 -9.84 6.05
N PRO A 5 15.52 -10.64 6.90
CA PRO A 5 16.03 -11.96 7.29
C PRO A 5 16.24 -12.94 6.13
N ARG A 6 15.46 -12.84 5.05
CA ARG A 6 15.58 -13.73 3.90
C ARG A 6 16.41 -13.17 2.76
N LYS A 7 16.47 -11.85 2.62
CA LYS A 7 17.15 -11.23 1.48
C LYS A 7 17.54 -9.79 1.76
N THR A 8 18.43 -9.29 0.94
CA THR A 8 18.70 -7.85 0.85
C THR A 8 17.86 -7.25 -0.27
N VAL A 9 17.00 -6.31 0.10
CA VAL A 9 16.17 -5.56 -0.86
C VAL A 9 16.94 -4.34 -1.33
N THR A 10 17.14 -4.24 -2.64
CA THR A 10 17.87 -3.13 -3.26
C THR A 10 16.97 -2.35 -4.21
N ALA A 11 17.20 -1.05 -4.29
CA ALA A 11 16.55 -0.22 -5.32
C ALA A 11 17.09 -0.61 -6.71
N ARG A 12 16.19 -0.88 -7.64
CA ARG A 12 16.49 -1.22 -9.04
C ARG A 12 16.43 -0.02 -9.96
N THR A 13 15.74 1.04 -9.54
CA THR A 13 15.61 2.29 -10.29
C THR A 13 16.03 3.47 -9.44
N VAL A 14 16.29 4.61 -10.08
CA VAL A 14 16.59 5.87 -9.39
C VAL A 14 15.38 6.31 -8.55
N ALA A 15 14.17 6.16 -9.08
CA ALA A 15 12.94 6.50 -8.36
C ALA A 15 12.77 5.64 -7.09
N GLN A 16 13.07 4.34 -7.15
CA GLN A 16 13.06 3.47 -5.97
C GLN A 16 14.10 3.89 -4.92
N ARG A 17 15.29 4.33 -5.36
CA ARG A 17 16.31 4.85 -4.44
C ARG A 17 15.83 6.10 -3.72
N SER A 18 15.27 7.06 -4.45
CA SER A 18 14.70 8.28 -3.88
C SER A 18 13.56 7.97 -2.90
N TYR A 19 12.71 7.01 -3.25
CA TYR A 19 11.63 6.55 -2.38
C TYR A 19 12.14 5.97 -1.06
N LEU A 20 13.14 5.10 -1.10
CA LEU A 20 13.77 4.57 0.13
C LEU A 20 14.35 5.67 1.02
N ASP A 21 14.93 6.72 0.43
CA ASP A 21 15.44 7.86 1.19
C ASP A 21 14.33 8.67 1.83
N LEU A 22 13.22 8.89 1.14
CA LEU A 22 12.03 9.54 1.70
C LEU A 22 11.44 8.75 2.87
N LEU A 23 11.29 7.42 2.72
CA LEU A 23 10.79 6.55 3.79
C LEU A 23 11.62 6.60 5.08
N ARG A 24 12.91 6.86 4.97
CA ARG A 24 13.81 6.98 6.12
C ARG A 24 13.75 8.33 6.80
N ARG A 25 13.44 9.39 6.07
CA ARG A 25 13.53 10.79 6.54
C ARG A 25 12.20 11.39 6.96
N HIS A 26 11.09 10.96 6.37
CA HIS A 26 9.78 11.58 6.58
C HIS A 26 8.87 10.69 7.42
N GLU A 27 8.02 11.31 8.22
CA GLU A 27 7.06 10.61 9.05
C GLU A 27 5.89 10.08 8.23
N VAL A 28 5.48 10.80 7.18
CA VAL A 28 4.41 10.39 6.26
C VAL A 28 4.92 10.48 4.82
N VAL A 29 4.78 9.39 4.08
CA VAL A 29 5.15 9.32 2.67
C VAL A 29 3.98 8.81 1.85
N PHE A 30 3.54 9.62 0.90
CA PHE A 30 2.62 9.20 -0.16
C PHE A 30 3.42 8.68 -1.34
N SER A 31 3.12 7.49 -1.80
CA SER A 31 3.79 6.84 -2.93
C SER A 31 2.77 6.47 -3.98
N VAL A 32 2.83 7.12 -5.12
CA VAL A 32 1.84 6.97 -6.19
C VAL A 32 2.49 6.58 -7.50
N GLY A 33 1.80 5.77 -8.26
CA GLY A 33 2.24 5.32 -9.56
C GLY A 33 1.71 3.94 -9.91
N PRO A 34 2.10 3.42 -11.09
CA PRO A 34 1.62 2.14 -11.60
C PRO A 34 1.94 0.97 -10.68
N ALA A 35 1.16 -0.11 -10.80
CA ALA A 35 1.47 -1.38 -10.17
C ALA A 35 2.84 -1.90 -10.63
N GLY A 36 3.54 -2.64 -9.77
CA GLY A 36 4.85 -3.22 -10.09
C GLY A 36 6.04 -2.28 -9.96
N THR A 37 5.87 -1.09 -9.38
CA THR A 37 6.97 -0.14 -9.11
C THR A 37 7.61 -0.34 -7.74
N GLY A 38 7.08 -1.24 -6.91
CA GLY A 38 7.63 -1.58 -5.61
C GLY A 38 7.17 -0.72 -4.45
N LYS A 39 6.12 0.07 -4.61
CA LYS A 39 5.61 0.99 -3.57
C LYS A 39 5.42 0.32 -2.21
N THR A 40 4.59 -0.69 -2.15
CA THR A 40 4.27 -1.41 -0.91
C THR A 40 5.40 -2.35 -0.50
N TYR A 41 6.00 -3.06 -1.43
CA TYR A 41 7.09 -3.99 -1.18
C TYR A 41 8.29 -3.31 -0.51
N LEU A 42 8.74 -2.18 -1.04
CA LEU A 42 9.85 -1.41 -0.46
C LEU A 42 9.49 -0.81 0.90
N ALA A 43 8.25 -0.35 1.07
CA ALA A 43 7.77 0.14 2.36
C ALA A 43 7.77 -0.97 3.43
N VAL A 44 7.32 -2.18 3.09
CA VAL A 44 7.38 -3.34 4.00
C VAL A 44 8.82 -3.64 4.41
N ALA A 45 9.75 -3.64 3.46
CA ALA A 45 11.17 -3.86 3.75
C ALA A 45 11.73 -2.83 4.74
N VAL A 46 11.43 -1.55 4.53
CA VAL A 46 11.85 -0.46 5.44
C VAL A 46 11.22 -0.64 6.82
N GLY A 47 9.93 -0.94 6.90
CA GLY A 47 9.21 -1.21 8.15
C GLY A 47 9.85 -2.36 8.94
N LEU A 48 10.14 -3.48 8.28
CA LEU A 48 10.83 -4.63 8.90
C LEU A 48 12.23 -4.26 9.40
N SER A 49 12.96 -3.46 8.65
CA SER A 49 14.28 -2.97 9.08
C SER A 49 14.17 -2.07 10.31
N MET A 50 13.20 -1.16 10.35
CA MET A 50 12.97 -0.29 11.51
C MET A 50 12.50 -1.07 12.73
N LEU A 51 11.66 -2.09 12.54
CA LEU A 51 11.25 -2.99 13.62
C LEU A 51 12.44 -3.75 14.23
N ARG A 52 13.30 -4.28 13.38
CA ARG A 52 14.51 -4.98 13.82
C ARG A 52 15.48 -4.06 14.58
N GLN A 53 15.56 -2.80 14.18
CA GLN A 53 16.40 -1.79 14.84
C GLN A 53 15.77 -1.21 16.12
N GLY A 54 14.55 -1.61 16.46
CA GLY A 54 13.82 -1.08 17.62
C GLY A 54 13.33 0.37 17.43
N ARG A 55 13.34 0.89 16.20
CA ARG A 55 12.85 2.24 15.89
C ARG A 55 11.33 2.34 15.89
N VAL A 56 10.67 1.24 15.63
CA VAL A 56 9.24 1.03 15.81
C VAL A 56 9.01 -0.28 16.55
N LYS A 57 7.86 -0.43 17.18
CA LYS A 57 7.52 -1.64 17.97
C LYS A 57 6.59 -2.58 17.20
N ARG A 58 5.93 -2.09 16.15
CA ARG A 58 5.05 -2.91 15.32
C ARG A 58 4.91 -2.36 13.90
N ILE A 59 4.48 -3.25 13.02
CA ILE A 59 4.11 -2.93 11.65
C ILE A 59 2.61 -3.19 11.51
N VAL A 60 1.89 -2.26 10.91
CA VAL A 60 0.46 -2.40 10.59
C VAL A 60 0.29 -2.26 9.09
N LEU A 61 -0.18 -3.33 8.46
CA LEU A 61 -0.48 -3.38 7.03
C LEU A 61 -1.99 -3.39 6.85
N THR A 62 -2.50 -2.48 6.06
CA THR A 62 -3.94 -2.35 5.84
C THR A 62 -4.27 -2.04 4.38
N ARG A 63 -5.45 -2.42 3.98
CA ARG A 63 -6.07 -2.19 2.68
C ARG A 63 -7.53 -1.80 2.86
N PRO A 64 -8.07 -0.87 2.05
CA PRO A 64 -9.51 -0.70 1.98
C PRO A 64 -10.13 -1.96 1.37
N ALA A 65 -11.22 -2.45 1.97
CA ALA A 65 -12.00 -3.51 1.37
C ALA A 65 -12.83 -2.94 0.23
N VAL A 66 -12.57 -3.41 -1.00
CA VAL A 66 -13.35 -3.05 -2.20
C VAL A 66 -14.05 -4.30 -2.70
N GLU A 67 -15.37 -4.24 -2.85
CA GLU A 67 -16.17 -5.29 -3.47
C GLU A 67 -16.03 -5.20 -4.99
N ALA A 68 -15.02 -5.88 -5.54
CA ALA A 68 -14.86 -6.01 -6.99
C ALA A 68 -15.82 -7.08 -7.54
N GLY A 69 -17.09 -6.71 -7.81
CA GLY A 69 -18.07 -7.56 -8.49
C GLY A 69 -18.70 -8.69 -7.67
N GLU A 70 -18.05 -9.17 -6.62
CA GLU A 70 -18.57 -10.15 -5.67
C GLU A 70 -18.77 -9.51 -4.31
N ARG A 71 -19.97 -9.59 -3.77
CA ARG A 71 -20.23 -9.11 -2.42
C ARG A 71 -19.56 -10.03 -1.41
N LEU A 72 -18.74 -9.49 -0.52
CA LEU A 72 -18.06 -10.24 0.54
C LEU A 72 -19.01 -11.13 1.35
N GLY A 73 -20.29 -10.74 1.48
CA GLY A 73 -21.31 -11.51 2.16
C GLY A 73 -21.64 -12.87 1.54
N PHE A 74 -21.30 -13.12 0.28
CA PHE A 74 -21.54 -14.38 -0.42
C PHE A 74 -20.36 -15.36 -0.36
N LEU A 75 -19.19 -14.93 0.13
CA LEU A 75 -18.06 -15.84 0.32
C LEU A 75 -18.30 -16.73 1.56
N PRO A 76 -17.97 -18.03 1.49
CA PRO A 76 -18.04 -18.89 2.67
C PRO A 76 -17.01 -18.48 3.72
N GLY A 77 -17.33 -18.70 4.99
CA GLY A 77 -16.44 -18.41 6.10
C GLY A 77 -16.85 -17.20 6.94
N ASP A 78 -16.10 -16.95 8.00
CA ASP A 78 -16.26 -15.76 8.82
C ASP A 78 -15.72 -14.50 8.15
N MET A 79 -15.84 -13.34 8.82
CA MET A 79 -15.39 -12.05 8.26
C MET A 79 -13.89 -12.07 7.94
N ALA A 80 -13.07 -12.67 8.79
CA ALA A 80 -11.62 -12.73 8.59
C ALA A 80 -11.26 -13.60 7.38
N GLU A 81 -11.91 -14.74 7.22
CA GLU A 81 -11.73 -15.63 6.06
C GLU A 81 -12.19 -14.99 4.76
N LYS A 82 -13.31 -14.25 4.78
CA LYS A 82 -13.85 -13.54 3.62
C LYS A 82 -12.93 -12.41 3.15
N ILE A 83 -12.23 -11.76 4.07
CA ILE A 83 -11.34 -10.63 3.78
C ILE A 83 -9.94 -11.10 3.38
N ASN A 84 -9.52 -12.31 3.76
CA ASN A 84 -8.20 -12.85 3.49
C ASN A 84 -7.75 -12.73 2.01
N PRO A 85 -8.58 -12.98 0.96
CA PRO A 85 -8.17 -12.79 -0.43
C PRO A 85 -7.68 -11.37 -0.74
N TYR A 86 -8.28 -10.34 -0.16
CA TYR A 86 -7.87 -8.94 -0.34
C TYR A 86 -6.53 -8.63 0.31
N LEU A 87 -6.21 -9.30 1.40
CA LEU A 87 -4.99 -9.08 2.17
C LEU A 87 -3.83 -9.97 1.72
N ARG A 88 -4.09 -10.97 0.87
CA ARG A 88 -3.10 -11.95 0.41
C ARG A 88 -1.82 -11.31 -0.12
N PRO A 89 -1.85 -10.28 -0.97
CA PRO A 89 -0.62 -9.66 -1.45
C PRO A 89 0.26 -9.08 -0.34
N LEU A 90 -0.31 -8.66 0.78
CA LEU A 90 0.44 -8.18 1.94
C LEU A 90 1.18 -9.32 2.65
N TYR A 91 0.53 -10.48 2.79
CA TYR A 91 1.17 -11.70 3.30
C TYR A 91 2.30 -12.16 2.38
N ASP A 92 2.09 -12.13 1.06
CA ASP A 92 3.09 -12.55 0.09
C ASP A 92 4.35 -11.68 0.17
N ALA A 93 4.22 -10.38 0.36
CA ALA A 93 5.34 -9.48 0.57
C ALA A 93 6.14 -9.84 1.83
N LEU A 94 5.45 -10.18 2.94
CA LEU A 94 6.10 -10.62 4.17
C LEU A 94 6.82 -11.95 4.00
N TYR A 95 6.20 -12.93 3.35
CA TYR A 95 6.79 -14.26 3.14
C TYR A 95 8.03 -14.22 2.23
N ASP A 96 8.11 -13.24 1.35
CA ASP A 96 9.30 -13.03 0.53
C ASP A 96 10.50 -12.52 1.34
N MET A 97 10.25 -11.83 2.45
CA MET A 97 11.26 -11.20 3.30
C MET A 97 11.53 -11.94 4.61
N LEU A 98 10.57 -12.74 5.09
CA LEU A 98 10.61 -13.45 6.35
C LEU A 98 10.23 -14.92 6.17
N PRO A 99 10.85 -15.85 6.91
CA PRO A 99 10.36 -17.24 6.99
C PRO A 99 8.92 -17.30 7.49
N GLN A 100 8.11 -18.19 6.93
CA GLN A 100 6.69 -18.33 7.31
C GLN A 100 6.47 -18.53 8.83
N PRO A 101 7.26 -19.39 9.54
CA PRO A 101 7.09 -19.52 10.98
C PRO A 101 7.34 -18.22 11.75
N LYS A 102 8.25 -17.38 11.26
CA LYS A 102 8.53 -16.08 11.86
C LYS A 102 7.38 -15.10 11.63
N VAL A 103 6.79 -15.08 10.45
CA VAL A 103 5.59 -14.26 10.18
C VAL A 103 4.46 -14.66 11.12
N ALA A 104 4.18 -15.97 11.26
CA ALA A 104 3.15 -16.47 12.16
C ALA A 104 3.40 -16.04 13.62
N ALA A 105 4.62 -16.18 14.11
CA ALA A 105 4.98 -15.77 15.46
C ALA A 105 4.83 -14.24 15.68
N MET A 106 5.19 -13.44 14.70
CA MET A 106 5.08 -11.98 14.78
C MET A 106 3.61 -11.50 14.71
N LEU A 107 2.77 -12.19 13.95
CA LEU A 107 1.32 -11.93 13.91
C LEU A 107 0.68 -12.28 15.26
N GLU A 108 1.03 -13.41 15.84
CA GLU A 108 0.53 -13.83 17.15
C GLU A 108 0.97 -12.87 18.26
N ALA A 109 2.23 -12.43 18.23
CA ALA A 109 2.78 -11.47 19.19
C ALA A 109 2.28 -10.03 19.01
N GLY A 110 1.60 -9.71 17.89
CA GLY A 110 1.16 -8.36 17.58
C GLY A 110 2.25 -7.42 17.06
N SER A 111 3.46 -7.94 16.77
CA SER A 111 4.54 -7.17 16.14
C SER A 111 4.23 -6.85 14.67
N ILE A 112 3.43 -7.69 14.04
CA ILE A 112 2.84 -7.45 12.71
C ILE A 112 1.33 -7.60 12.84
N GLU A 113 0.60 -6.67 12.28
CA GLU A 113 -0.86 -6.72 12.14
C GLU A 113 -1.23 -6.51 10.67
N ILE A 114 -2.09 -7.37 10.15
CA ILE A 114 -2.66 -7.24 8.80
C ILE A 114 -4.17 -7.23 8.96
N ALA A 115 -4.80 -6.12 8.62
CA ALA A 115 -6.23 -5.92 8.82
C ALA A 115 -6.85 -5.02 7.76
N PRO A 116 -8.16 -5.15 7.51
CA PRO A 116 -8.89 -4.17 6.73
C PRO A 116 -8.82 -2.78 7.35
N LEU A 117 -8.87 -1.76 6.50
CA LEU A 117 -8.79 -0.35 6.92
C LEU A 117 -9.83 0.00 8.00
N ALA A 118 -11.05 -0.54 7.91
CA ALA A 118 -12.11 -0.27 8.88
C ALA A 118 -11.75 -0.63 10.33
N PHE A 119 -10.82 -1.57 10.53
CA PHE A 119 -10.37 -2.01 11.85
C PHE A 119 -9.44 -0.99 12.54
N MET A 120 -9.02 0.03 11.82
CA MET A 120 -8.16 1.10 12.35
C MET A 120 -8.95 2.18 13.09
N ARG A 121 -10.26 2.28 12.87
CA ARG A 121 -11.10 3.34 13.45
C ARG A 121 -11.00 3.39 14.96
N GLY A 122 -10.87 4.61 15.50
CA GLY A 122 -10.86 4.88 16.95
C GLY A 122 -9.56 4.54 17.67
N ARG A 123 -8.53 4.06 16.96
CA ARG A 123 -7.25 3.69 17.53
C ARG A 123 -6.23 4.83 17.44
N THR A 124 -5.32 4.87 18.39
CA THR A 124 -4.09 5.67 18.30
C THR A 124 -2.90 4.70 18.31
N LEU A 125 -2.11 4.72 17.25
CA LEU A 125 -1.01 3.78 17.06
C LEU A 125 0.32 4.51 17.31
N ASN A 126 0.97 4.19 18.41
CA ASN A 126 2.27 4.73 18.78
C ASN A 126 3.40 3.80 18.35
N GLU A 127 4.53 4.36 18.01
CA GLU A 127 5.75 3.61 17.63
C GLU A 127 5.47 2.51 16.61
N ALA A 128 4.57 2.78 15.67
CA ALA A 128 4.14 1.88 14.63
C ALA A 128 4.57 2.35 13.24
N PHE A 129 4.93 1.40 12.38
CA PHE A 129 5.11 1.63 10.96
C PHE A 129 3.85 1.16 10.23
N MET A 130 3.07 2.11 9.72
CA MET A 130 1.76 1.83 9.15
C MET A 130 1.79 1.99 7.63
N ILE A 131 1.24 1.01 6.92
CA ILE A 131 1.14 1.02 5.46
C ILE A 131 -0.32 0.87 5.06
N LEU A 132 -0.84 1.84 4.31
CA LEU A 132 -2.10 1.75 3.61
C LEU A 132 -1.82 1.46 2.14
N ASP A 133 -2.14 0.25 1.71
CA ASP A 133 -2.01 -0.20 0.33
C ASP A 133 -3.33 -0.01 -0.42
N GLU A 134 -3.28 0.11 -1.75
CA GLU A 134 -4.44 0.38 -2.61
C GLU A 134 -5.24 1.63 -2.18
N ALA A 135 -4.54 2.67 -1.77
CA ALA A 135 -5.12 3.87 -1.15
C ALA A 135 -6.01 4.68 -2.09
N GLN A 136 -5.91 4.49 -3.41
CA GLN A 136 -6.81 5.11 -4.39
C GLN A 136 -8.28 4.68 -4.19
N ASN A 137 -8.49 3.53 -3.53
CA ASN A 137 -9.81 2.97 -3.26
C ASN A 137 -10.39 3.40 -1.91
N THR A 138 -9.82 4.43 -1.28
CA THR A 138 -10.39 5.05 -0.09
C THR A 138 -11.31 6.20 -0.45
N THR A 139 -12.35 6.40 0.39
CA THR A 139 -13.09 7.66 0.43
C THR A 139 -12.26 8.73 1.15
N ARG A 140 -12.67 10.00 1.06
CA ARG A 140 -12.02 11.09 1.79
C ARG A 140 -12.06 10.88 3.30
N GLU A 141 -13.19 10.39 3.81
CA GLU A 141 -13.39 10.08 5.23
C GLU A 141 -12.47 8.94 5.68
N GLN A 142 -12.35 7.89 4.90
CA GLN A 142 -11.46 6.76 5.19
C GLN A 142 -10.00 7.19 5.22
N MET A 143 -9.56 8.01 4.26
CA MET A 143 -8.20 8.54 4.23
C MET A 143 -7.91 9.40 5.46
N LYS A 144 -8.78 10.33 5.80
CA LYS A 144 -8.65 11.15 7.01
C LYS A 144 -8.63 10.27 8.27
N MET A 145 -9.52 9.29 8.34
CA MET A 145 -9.56 8.34 9.46
C MET A 145 -8.22 7.62 9.60
N PHE A 146 -7.63 7.10 8.52
CA PHE A 146 -6.34 6.43 8.57
C PHE A 146 -5.22 7.37 9.04
N LEU A 147 -5.08 8.53 8.42
CA LEU A 147 -4.00 9.48 8.73
C LEU A 147 -4.04 9.97 10.17
N THR A 148 -5.22 10.06 10.76
CA THR A 148 -5.40 10.50 12.15
C THR A 148 -5.20 9.38 13.18
N ARG A 149 -4.82 8.18 12.76
CA ARG A 149 -4.39 7.09 13.68
C ARG A 149 -2.97 7.25 14.17
N MET A 150 -2.19 8.15 13.54
CA MET A 150 -0.79 8.35 13.86
C MET A 150 -0.59 8.81 15.31
N GLY A 151 0.09 8.00 16.08
CA GLY A 151 0.56 8.35 17.42
C GLY A 151 2.04 8.77 17.41
N LEU A 152 2.58 9.03 18.60
CA LEU A 152 3.97 9.42 18.75
C LEU A 152 4.94 8.31 18.30
N GLY A 153 6.00 8.68 17.62
CA GLY A 153 7.03 7.76 17.15
C GLY A 153 6.62 6.88 15.97
N SER A 154 5.46 7.15 15.38
CA SER A 154 4.95 6.37 14.25
C SER A 154 5.33 6.96 12.90
N ARG A 155 5.29 6.11 11.88
CA ARG A 155 5.48 6.46 10.48
C ARG A 155 4.36 5.88 9.64
N MET A 156 3.97 6.59 8.59
CA MET A 156 2.91 6.18 7.68
C MET A 156 3.38 6.19 6.24
N VAL A 157 2.96 5.17 5.51
CA VAL A 157 3.10 5.10 4.06
C VAL A 157 1.72 4.90 3.46
N VAL A 158 1.41 5.75 2.50
CA VAL A 158 0.17 5.68 1.72
C VAL A 158 0.54 5.36 0.28
N ALA A 159 0.23 4.16 -0.18
CA ALA A 159 0.60 3.67 -1.51
C ALA A 159 -0.65 3.46 -2.36
N GLY A 160 -0.63 3.96 -3.60
CA GLY A 160 -1.75 3.79 -4.51
C GLY A 160 -1.43 4.11 -5.97
N ASP A 161 -2.37 3.76 -6.82
CA ASP A 161 -2.37 4.05 -8.26
C ASP A 161 -3.61 4.85 -8.61
N MET A 162 -3.43 6.11 -8.96
CA MET A 162 -4.55 7.02 -9.28
C MET A 162 -5.30 6.65 -10.57
N THR A 163 -4.78 5.71 -11.37
CA THR A 163 -5.42 5.23 -12.59
C THR A 163 -6.33 4.03 -12.36
N GLN A 164 -6.25 3.38 -11.18
CA GLN A 164 -6.97 2.15 -10.82
C GLN A 164 -7.96 2.40 -9.67
N VAL A 165 -8.90 3.30 -9.88
CA VAL A 165 -9.92 3.63 -8.87
C VAL A 165 -11.14 2.76 -9.04
N ASP A 166 -11.37 1.81 -8.10
CA ASP A 166 -12.47 0.83 -8.09
C ASP A 166 -13.60 1.22 -7.11
N LEU A 167 -13.72 2.49 -6.77
CA LEU A 167 -14.79 2.96 -5.89
C LEU A 167 -16.16 2.84 -6.58
N PRO A 168 -17.20 2.32 -5.89
CA PRO A 168 -18.56 2.27 -6.41
C PRO A 168 -19.06 3.66 -6.76
N MET A 169 -19.58 3.84 -7.96
CA MET A 169 -19.96 5.15 -8.52
C MET A 169 -21.46 5.28 -8.74
N PRO A 170 -22.12 6.25 -8.12
CA PRO A 170 -23.28 6.90 -8.74
C PRO A 170 -22.77 8.13 -9.50
N SER A 171 -22.81 8.12 -10.82
CA SER A 171 -22.51 9.21 -11.76
C SER A 171 -21.45 10.26 -11.33
N GLY A 172 -20.35 10.36 -12.06
CA GLY A 172 -19.29 11.36 -11.86
C GLY A 172 -17.87 10.78 -11.95
N ASP A 173 -16.86 11.62 -12.04
CA ASP A 173 -15.47 11.23 -12.15
C ASP A 173 -14.98 10.49 -10.88
N ALA A 174 -14.56 9.22 -11.03
CA ALA A 174 -14.02 8.38 -9.95
C ALA A 174 -12.85 9.05 -9.21
N ARG A 175 -12.00 9.78 -9.95
CA ARG A 175 -10.85 10.47 -9.37
C ARG A 175 -11.25 11.56 -8.38
N SER A 176 -12.36 12.25 -8.61
CA SER A 176 -12.82 13.34 -7.73
C SER A 176 -13.24 12.86 -6.35
N ARG A 177 -13.53 11.55 -6.19
CA ARG A 177 -13.99 10.94 -4.94
C ARG A 177 -12.89 10.18 -4.20
N SER A 178 -11.79 9.87 -4.86
CA SER A 178 -10.68 9.17 -4.23
C SER A 178 -10.07 10.00 -3.11
N GLY A 179 -10.02 9.41 -1.91
CA GLY A 179 -9.36 10.01 -0.76
C GLY A 179 -7.88 10.25 -0.99
N LEU A 180 -7.21 9.42 -1.79
CA LEU A 180 -5.81 9.59 -2.16
C LEU A 180 -5.60 10.88 -2.97
N VAL A 181 -6.36 11.08 -4.03
CA VAL A 181 -6.24 12.27 -4.89
C VAL A 181 -6.51 13.54 -4.11
N HIS A 182 -7.57 13.55 -3.31
CA HIS A 182 -7.92 14.67 -2.45
C HIS A 182 -6.83 14.97 -1.41
N ALA A 183 -6.33 13.94 -0.71
CA ALA A 183 -5.29 14.10 0.30
C ALA A 183 -4.00 14.66 -0.28
N MET A 184 -3.57 14.17 -1.44
CA MET A 184 -2.37 14.69 -2.13
C MET A 184 -2.51 16.18 -2.45
N HIS A 185 -3.71 16.62 -2.82
CA HIS A 185 -3.96 18.03 -3.13
C HIS A 185 -3.88 18.90 -1.88
N ILE A 186 -4.55 18.51 -0.79
CA ILE A 186 -4.64 19.36 0.41
C ILE A 186 -3.42 19.26 1.33
N LEU A 187 -2.67 18.16 1.28
CA LEU A 187 -1.56 17.89 2.21
C LEU A 187 -0.16 18.15 1.63
N LYS A 188 -0.05 18.52 0.36
CA LYS A 188 1.23 18.65 -0.34
C LYS A 188 2.26 19.59 0.32
N ASN A 189 1.80 20.57 1.10
CA ASN A 189 2.67 21.56 1.77
C ASN A 189 2.76 21.34 3.30
N VAL A 190 2.24 20.22 3.81
CA VAL A 190 2.33 19.91 5.25
C VAL A 190 3.77 19.48 5.58
N PRO A 191 4.45 20.15 6.55
CA PRO A 191 5.79 19.73 6.97
C PRO A 191 5.80 18.30 7.50
N GLY A 192 6.86 17.54 7.17
CA GLY A 192 7.00 16.13 7.58
C GLY A 192 6.35 15.12 6.64
N LEU A 193 5.59 15.59 5.65
CA LEU A 193 4.93 14.76 4.64
C LEU A 193 5.66 14.91 3.30
N ALA A 194 5.93 13.79 2.64
CA ALA A 194 6.50 13.75 1.29
C ALA A 194 5.58 13.01 0.32
N ILE A 195 5.57 13.43 -0.93
CA ILE A 195 4.86 12.77 -2.03
C ILE A 195 5.89 12.32 -3.05
N HIS A 196 5.87 11.02 -3.38
CA HIS A 196 6.76 10.41 -4.36
C HIS A 196 5.95 9.83 -5.52
N HIS A 197 6.37 10.14 -6.74
CA HIS A 197 5.74 9.66 -7.96
C HIS A 197 6.62 8.64 -8.67
N PHE A 198 6.05 7.47 -8.93
CA PHE A 198 6.59 6.49 -9.87
C PHE A 198 5.94 6.62 -11.24
N THR A 199 6.66 6.23 -12.27
CA THR A 199 6.19 6.23 -13.65
C THR A 199 6.20 4.82 -14.24
N LYS A 200 5.69 4.66 -15.45
CA LYS A 200 5.75 3.39 -16.19
C LYS A 200 7.18 2.88 -16.39
N ALA A 201 8.16 3.77 -16.47
CA ALA A 201 9.58 3.41 -16.57
C ALA A 201 10.12 2.70 -15.32
N ASP A 202 9.48 2.87 -14.17
CA ASP A 202 9.88 2.28 -12.90
C ASP A 202 9.26 0.90 -12.64
N VAL A 203 8.42 0.41 -13.55
CA VAL A 203 7.76 -0.90 -13.42
C VAL A 203 8.79 -2.02 -13.56
N VAL A 204 8.86 -2.87 -12.54
CA VAL A 204 9.73 -4.06 -12.51
C VAL A 204 8.85 -5.29 -12.64
N ARG A 205 8.89 -5.94 -13.82
CA ARG A 205 8.11 -7.15 -14.10
C ARG A 205 8.79 -7.98 -15.17
N HIS A 206 8.31 -9.22 -15.32
CA HIS A 206 8.77 -10.10 -16.40
C HIS A 206 8.52 -9.44 -17.77
N PRO A 207 9.49 -9.46 -18.71
CA PRO A 207 9.35 -8.82 -20.03
C PRO A 207 8.10 -9.26 -20.81
N LEU A 208 7.74 -10.54 -20.73
CA LEU A 208 6.53 -11.05 -21.38
C LEU A 208 5.25 -10.43 -20.80
N VAL A 209 5.19 -10.22 -19.48
CA VAL A 209 4.05 -9.52 -18.85
C VAL A 209 3.95 -8.09 -19.38
N GLY A 210 5.07 -7.40 -19.54
CA GLY A 210 5.12 -6.09 -20.15
C GLY A 210 4.55 -6.08 -21.57
N ALA A 211 4.94 -7.05 -22.39
CA ALA A 211 4.42 -7.20 -23.76
C ALA A 211 2.91 -7.51 -23.79
N ILE A 212 2.41 -8.35 -22.88
CA ILE A 212 0.99 -8.66 -22.75
C ILE A 212 0.20 -7.42 -22.41
N VAL A 213 0.62 -6.66 -21.40
CA VAL A 213 -0.06 -5.42 -20.99
C VAL A 213 -0.11 -4.44 -22.16
N THR A 214 0.98 -4.23 -22.87
CA THR A 214 1.04 -3.36 -24.05
C THR A 214 0.04 -3.79 -25.12
N ALA A 215 -0.08 -5.10 -25.39
CA ALA A 215 -1.02 -5.61 -26.38
C ALA A 215 -2.48 -5.31 -25.99
N TYR A 216 -2.85 -5.49 -24.71
CA TYR A 216 -4.19 -5.15 -24.23
C TYR A 216 -4.47 -3.66 -24.27
N ASP A 217 -3.51 -2.82 -23.92
CA ASP A 217 -3.65 -1.35 -23.99
C ASP A 217 -3.92 -0.87 -25.43
N HIS A 218 -3.23 -1.44 -26.42
CA HIS A 218 -3.46 -1.15 -27.83
C HIS A 218 -4.86 -1.55 -28.29
N ALA A 219 -5.33 -2.75 -27.92
CA ALA A 219 -6.66 -3.23 -28.29
C ALA A 219 -7.77 -2.35 -27.71
N ASN A 220 -7.61 -1.86 -26.48
CA ASN A 220 -8.58 -0.95 -25.85
C ASN A 220 -8.64 0.42 -26.54
N THR A 221 -7.49 0.94 -27.00
CA THR A 221 -7.42 2.23 -27.70
C THR A 221 -8.08 2.17 -29.09
N ASP A 222 -8.04 1.03 -29.75
CA ASP A 222 -8.68 0.83 -31.06
C ASP A 222 -10.20 0.65 -30.95
N SER A 223 -10.68 0.06 -29.84
CA SER A 223 -12.12 -0.07 -29.58
C SER A 223 -12.82 1.23 -29.20
N GLU A 224 -12.10 2.21 -28.66
CA GLU A 224 -12.65 3.55 -28.36
C GLU A 224 -12.72 4.48 -29.59
N LYS A 225 -12.12 4.08 -30.73
CA LYS A 225 -12.10 4.84 -31.97
C LYS A 225 -13.10 4.32 -33.04
N SER A 226 -13.80 3.23 -32.73
CA SER A 226 -14.82 2.62 -33.58
C SER A 226 -16.22 2.89 -33.09
#